data_4024b91768b31e097aafd691f47b7a7f
#
_entry.id   4024b91768b31e097aafd691f47b7a7f
#
_cell.length_a   1.000
_cell.length_b   1.000
_cell.length_c   1.000
_cell.angle_alpha   90.00
_cell.angle_beta   90.00
_cell.angle_gamma   90.00
#
_symmetry.space_group_name_H-M   'P 1'
#
loop_
_entity.id
_entity.type
_entity.pdbx_description
1 polymer ?
#
loop_
_entity_poly.entity_id
_entity_poly.type
_entity_poly.pdbx_seq_one_letter_code
_entity_poly.pdbx_strand_id
1 'polypeptide(L)'
;MGGFTIIPDCSISDIAVNEKSVLLLPGANTWNDLKHGAIIEKAGELLLAGATVCAICGATVSLANAGLLDHRPHTSNGMGYLEMCSPHYKGQHFYVDTPSVVDDNLITASSTGALLWARQIIERLEVFQPDTLEAWYNYFSSGKEQYFFDLMQTLPSSK
;
A
#
# COMPACT_ATOMS: atom_id res chain seq x y z
N MET A 1 -13.13 -17.07 -1.00
CA MET A 1 -12.54 -16.14 -0.04
C MET A 1 -13.66 -15.32 0.58
N GLY A 2 -13.57 -15.03 1.86
CA GLY A 2 -14.36 -14.07 2.65
C GLY A 2 -15.88 -14.18 2.66
N GLY A 3 -16.53 -14.21 1.55
CA GLY A 3 -17.99 -14.36 1.44
C GLY A 3 -18.83 -13.21 1.98
N PHE A 4 -18.22 -12.06 2.31
CA PHE A 4 -18.95 -10.88 2.74
C PHE A 4 -19.50 -10.08 1.56
N THR A 5 -20.73 -9.58 1.70
CA THR A 5 -21.26 -8.57 0.79
C THR A 5 -20.81 -7.19 1.25
N ILE A 6 -20.17 -6.43 0.35
CA ILE A 6 -19.73 -5.06 0.60
C ILE A 6 -20.61 -4.14 -0.25
N ILE A 7 -21.14 -3.09 0.37
CA ILE A 7 -21.82 -2.00 -0.31
C ILE A 7 -20.85 -0.83 -0.34
N PRO A 8 -20.36 -0.39 -1.52
CA PRO A 8 -19.45 0.74 -1.61
C PRO A 8 -20.16 2.06 -1.32
N ASP A 9 -19.45 3.02 -0.74
CA ASP A 9 -19.96 4.37 -0.46
C ASP A 9 -20.07 5.23 -1.73
N CYS A 10 -19.20 4.95 -2.73
CA CYS A 10 -19.19 5.68 -4.00
C CYS A 10 -18.68 4.78 -5.13
N SER A 11 -18.83 5.23 -6.36
CA SER A 11 -18.22 4.60 -7.55
C SER A 11 -16.81 5.13 -7.79
N ILE A 12 -16.01 4.44 -8.62
CA ILE A 12 -14.66 4.87 -8.98
C ILE A 12 -14.68 6.26 -9.64
N SER A 13 -15.72 6.57 -10.42
CA SER A 13 -15.89 7.87 -11.07
C SER A 13 -16.09 9.03 -10.09
N ASP A 14 -16.59 8.75 -8.89
CA ASP A 14 -16.88 9.76 -7.85
C ASP A 14 -15.65 10.06 -6.98
N ILE A 15 -14.56 9.31 -7.14
CA ILE A 15 -13.30 9.54 -6.40
C ILE A 15 -12.69 10.87 -6.84
N ALA A 16 -12.63 11.82 -5.90
CA ALA A 16 -11.96 13.09 -6.11
C ALA A 16 -10.44 12.91 -6.23
N VAL A 17 -9.86 13.52 -7.26
CA VAL A 17 -8.40 13.51 -7.47
C VAL A 17 -7.82 14.77 -6.86
N ASN A 18 -7.11 14.63 -5.74
CA ASN A 18 -6.40 15.72 -5.07
C ASN A 18 -5.23 15.16 -4.24
N GLU A 19 -4.29 16.02 -3.85
CA GLU A 19 -3.08 15.68 -3.10
C GLU A 19 -3.33 15.01 -1.74
N LYS A 20 -4.50 15.22 -1.13
CA LYS A 20 -4.87 14.65 0.18
C LYS A 20 -5.52 13.28 0.07
N SER A 21 -5.84 12.83 -1.14
CA SER A 21 -6.45 11.52 -1.35
C SER A 21 -5.45 10.41 -1.04
N VAL A 22 -5.97 9.31 -0.50
CA VAL A 22 -5.19 8.08 -0.25
C VAL A 22 -5.92 6.91 -0.88
N LEU A 23 -5.25 6.20 -1.77
CA LEU A 23 -5.78 5.00 -2.41
C LEU A 23 -5.06 3.76 -1.88
N LEU A 24 -5.81 2.87 -1.23
CA LEU A 24 -5.31 1.59 -0.78
C LEU A 24 -5.76 0.48 -1.74
N LEU A 25 -4.82 -0.25 -2.31
CA LEU A 25 -5.05 -1.37 -3.21
C LEU A 25 -4.64 -2.68 -2.52
N PRO A 26 -5.59 -3.37 -1.87
CA PRO A 26 -5.31 -4.59 -1.12
C PRO A 26 -4.96 -5.76 -2.05
N GLY A 27 -4.26 -6.76 -1.51
CA GLY A 27 -3.88 -7.95 -2.24
C GLY A 27 -5.09 -8.80 -2.67
N ALA A 28 -5.08 -9.22 -3.94
CA ALA A 28 -6.04 -10.17 -4.50
C ALA A 28 -5.43 -10.92 -5.69
N ASN A 29 -6.01 -12.07 -6.05
CA ASN A 29 -5.57 -12.85 -7.22
C ASN A 29 -6.20 -12.38 -8.53
N THR A 30 -7.15 -11.45 -8.47
CA THR A 30 -7.94 -11.00 -9.62
C THR A 30 -7.42 -9.71 -10.25
N TRP A 31 -6.29 -9.18 -9.78
CA TRP A 31 -5.76 -7.89 -10.25
C TRP A 31 -5.39 -7.84 -11.73
N ASN A 32 -5.21 -9.00 -12.38
CA ASN A 32 -5.02 -9.08 -13.84
C ASN A 32 -6.33 -9.03 -14.64
N ASP A 33 -7.50 -9.03 -13.99
CA ASP A 33 -8.78 -8.93 -14.68
C ASP A 33 -8.96 -7.51 -15.26
N LEU A 34 -9.40 -7.40 -16.50
CA LEU A 34 -9.64 -6.12 -17.18
C LEU A 34 -10.62 -5.18 -16.43
N LYS A 35 -11.50 -5.76 -15.60
CA LYS A 35 -12.46 -4.99 -14.80
C LYS A 35 -11.81 -4.03 -13.81
N HIS A 36 -10.52 -4.23 -13.49
CA HIS A 36 -9.77 -3.34 -12.58
C HIS A 36 -9.08 -2.18 -13.31
N GLY A 37 -9.18 -2.08 -14.65
CA GLY A 37 -8.54 -1.01 -15.43
C GLY A 37 -8.88 0.38 -14.91
N ALA A 38 -10.16 0.67 -14.66
CA ALA A 38 -10.61 1.98 -14.20
C ALA A 38 -9.98 2.44 -12.86
N ILE A 39 -9.81 1.54 -11.89
CA ILE A 39 -9.16 1.91 -10.62
C ILE A 39 -7.64 2.08 -10.77
N ILE A 40 -7.03 1.40 -11.72
CA ILE A 40 -5.59 1.56 -12.00
C ILE A 40 -5.32 2.86 -12.78
N GLU A 41 -6.18 3.23 -13.71
CA GLU A 41 -6.14 4.56 -14.35
C GLU A 41 -6.29 5.66 -13.27
N LYS A 42 -7.25 5.49 -12.35
CA LYS A 42 -7.45 6.39 -11.22
C LYS A 42 -6.22 6.46 -10.31
N ALA A 43 -5.51 5.34 -10.08
CA ALA A 43 -4.25 5.34 -9.34
C ALA A 43 -3.17 6.19 -10.03
N GLY A 44 -3.08 6.13 -11.35
CA GLY A 44 -2.18 6.99 -12.14
C GLY A 44 -2.51 8.48 -12.01
N GLU A 45 -3.80 8.85 -12.12
CA GLU A 45 -4.27 10.23 -11.91
C GLU A 45 -3.93 10.75 -10.51
N LEU A 46 -4.15 9.92 -9.49
CA LEU A 46 -3.88 10.25 -8.09
C LEU A 46 -2.38 10.45 -7.85
N LEU A 47 -1.52 9.58 -8.38
CA LEU A 47 -0.06 9.74 -8.29
C LEU A 47 0.40 11.06 -8.92
N LEU A 48 -0.13 11.41 -10.09
CA LEU A 48 0.19 12.67 -10.77
C LEU A 48 -0.28 13.90 -10.00
N ALA A 49 -1.37 13.79 -9.24
CA ALA A 49 -1.89 14.85 -8.39
C ALA A 49 -1.19 14.96 -7.02
N GLY A 50 -0.17 14.15 -6.75
CA GLY A 50 0.53 14.13 -5.46
C GLY A 50 -0.18 13.33 -4.35
N ALA A 51 -1.29 12.67 -4.67
CA ALA A 51 -2.00 11.78 -3.75
C ALA A 51 -1.18 10.53 -3.42
N THR A 52 -1.43 9.92 -2.26
CA THR A 52 -0.73 8.70 -1.85
C THR A 52 -1.42 7.45 -2.40
N VAL A 53 -0.68 6.62 -3.11
CA VAL A 53 -1.14 5.31 -3.59
C VAL A 53 -0.36 4.20 -2.90
N CYS A 54 -1.07 3.25 -2.32
CA CYS A 54 -0.48 2.15 -1.56
C CYS A 54 -0.97 0.82 -2.14
N ALA A 55 -0.05 -0.02 -2.62
CA ALA A 55 -0.37 -1.31 -3.23
C ALA A 55 0.38 -2.45 -2.57
N ILE A 56 -0.31 -3.56 -2.30
CA ILE A 56 0.29 -4.74 -1.68
C ILE A 56 0.01 -6.01 -2.48
N CYS A 57 0.99 -6.91 -2.55
CA CYS A 57 0.85 -8.24 -3.13
C CYS A 57 0.39 -8.17 -4.62
N GLY A 58 -0.69 -8.86 -4.99
CA GLY A 58 -1.19 -8.90 -6.37
C GLY A 58 -1.53 -7.53 -6.97
N ALA A 59 -1.86 -6.51 -6.15
CA ALA A 59 -2.16 -5.17 -6.65
C ALA A 59 -0.96 -4.51 -7.35
N THR A 60 0.26 -4.84 -6.95
CA THR A 60 1.49 -4.35 -7.60
C THR A 60 1.61 -4.80 -9.06
N VAL A 61 1.04 -5.96 -9.41
CA VAL A 61 1.02 -6.48 -10.80
C VAL A 61 0.23 -5.55 -11.72
N SER A 62 -0.91 -5.05 -11.27
CA SER A 62 -1.71 -4.12 -12.08
C SER A 62 -1.02 -2.76 -12.24
N LEU A 63 -0.33 -2.26 -11.21
CA LEU A 63 0.50 -1.06 -11.34
C LEU A 63 1.66 -1.27 -12.31
N ALA A 64 2.31 -2.44 -12.27
CA ALA A 64 3.37 -2.82 -13.19
C ALA A 64 2.86 -2.90 -14.64
N ASN A 65 1.70 -3.52 -14.89
CA ASN A 65 1.07 -3.58 -16.21
C ASN A 65 0.73 -2.20 -16.78
N ALA A 66 0.42 -1.24 -15.91
CA ALA A 66 0.14 0.15 -16.30
C ALA A 66 1.41 1.02 -16.45
N GLY A 67 2.61 0.45 -16.26
CA GLY A 67 3.88 1.17 -16.32
C GLY A 67 4.15 2.12 -15.15
N LEU A 68 3.33 2.09 -14.10
CA LEU A 68 3.44 2.99 -12.96
C LEU A 68 4.64 2.66 -12.04
N LEU A 69 5.30 1.51 -12.28
CA LEU A 69 6.49 1.06 -11.55
C LEU A 69 7.77 1.12 -12.39
N ASP A 70 7.71 1.51 -13.67
CA ASP A 70 8.82 1.37 -14.61
C ASP A 70 10.02 2.26 -14.31
N HIS A 71 9.83 3.37 -13.58
CA HIS A 71 10.86 4.40 -13.36
C HIS A 71 10.98 4.84 -11.90
N ARG A 72 10.57 4.01 -10.95
CA ARG A 72 10.59 4.37 -9.53
C ARG A 72 10.81 3.15 -8.62
N PRO A 73 11.50 3.32 -7.46
CA PRO A 73 11.68 2.28 -6.47
C PRO A 73 10.35 1.64 -6.05
N HIS A 74 10.32 0.31 -6.05
CA HIS A 74 9.15 -0.47 -5.66
C HIS A 74 9.52 -1.89 -5.25
N THR A 75 8.60 -2.59 -4.64
CA THR A 75 8.70 -4.02 -4.33
C THR A 75 7.40 -4.76 -4.64
N SER A 76 7.46 -6.07 -4.59
CA SER A 76 6.34 -6.99 -4.75
C SER A 76 6.61 -8.32 -4.01
N ASN A 77 5.99 -9.41 -4.44
CA ASN A 77 6.07 -10.72 -3.78
C ASN A 77 7.43 -11.45 -3.90
N GLY A 78 8.40 -10.87 -4.58
CA GLY A 78 9.75 -11.39 -4.74
C GLY A 78 10.35 -11.05 -6.10
N MET A 79 11.68 -11.20 -6.22
CA MET A 79 12.37 -11.01 -7.50
C MET A 79 11.79 -11.94 -8.57
N GLY A 80 11.54 -11.39 -9.77
CA GLY A 80 10.97 -12.13 -10.89
C GLY A 80 9.44 -12.28 -10.86
N TYR A 81 8.78 -11.93 -9.74
CA TYR A 81 7.31 -12.07 -9.66
C TYR A 81 6.58 -11.14 -10.62
N LEU A 82 7.01 -9.89 -10.72
CA LEU A 82 6.40 -8.93 -11.65
C LEU A 82 6.66 -9.29 -13.11
N GLU A 83 7.86 -9.76 -13.45
CA GLU A 83 8.19 -10.25 -14.79
C GLU A 83 7.33 -11.45 -15.20
N MET A 84 7.06 -12.34 -14.24
CA MET A 84 6.21 -13.52 -14.49
C MET A 84 4.74 -13.14 -14.69
N CYS A 85 4.23 -12.16 -13.93
CA CYS A 85 2.81 -11.82 -13.86
C CYS A 85 2.40 -10.63 -14.73
N SER A 86 3.35 -9.81 -15.19
CA SER A 86 3.13 -8.56 -15.92
C SER A 86 4.00 -8.51 -17.18
N PRO A 87 3.46 -8.87 -18.38
CA PRO A 87 4.23 -8.91 -19.62
C PRO A 87 4.68 -7.50 -20.08
N HIS A 88 4.13 -6.44 -19.56
CA HIS A 88 4.45 -5.05 -19.92
C HIS A 88 5.42 -4.37 -18.95
N TYR A 89 5.76 -5.02 -17.84
CA TYR A 89 6.63 -4.47 -16.80
C TYR A 89 8.07 -4.23 -17.30
N LYS A 90 8.61 -3.04 -17.03
CA LYS A 90 9.95 -2.60 -17.41
C LYS A 90 10.76 -2.02 -16.24
N GLY A 91 10.26 -2.14 -15.03
CA GLY A 91 10.84 -1.55 -13.84
C GLY A 91 11.88 -2.39 -13.10
N GLN A 92 12.45 -3.44 -13.70
CA GLN A 92 13.35 -4.40 -13.06
C GLN A 92 14.54 -3.73 -12.34
N HIS A 93 15.08 -2.66 -12.94
CA HIS A 93 16.21 -1.92 -12.38
C HIS A 93 15.86 -1.11 -11.12
N PHE A 94 14.58 -0.87 -10.89
CA PHE A 94 14.05 -0.15 -9.74
C PHE A 94 13.47 -1.06 -8.66
N TYR A 95 13.47 -2.37 -8.92
CA TYR A 95 12.98 -3.34 -7.93
C TYR A 95 13.89 -3.40 -6.71
N VAL A 96 13.31 -3.30 -5.53
CA VAL A 96 14.02 -3.40 -4.24
C VAL A 96 13.51 -4.63 -3.50
N ASP A 97 14.42 -5.57 -3.20
CA ASP A 97 14.09 -6.82 -2.52
C ASP A 97 13.94 -6.61 -1.00
N THR A 98 12.86 -5.95 -0.62
CA THR A 98 12.48 -5.67 0.77
C THR A 98 10.97 -5.88 0.96
N PRO A 99 10.49 -6.14 2.18
CA PRO A 99 9.07 -6.39 2.43
C PRO A 99 8.15 -5.23 2.02
N SER A 100 8.62 -3.98 2.11
CA SER A 100 7.89 -2.80 1.68
C SER A 100 8.83 -1.68 1.27
N VAL A 101 8.42 -0.88 0.29
CA VAL A 101 9.17 0.27 -0.26
C VAL A 101 8.28 1.49 -0.30
N VAL A 102 8.82 2.62 0.15
CA VAL A 102 8.23 3.95 0.00
C VAL A 102 9.04 4.71 -1.04
N ASP A 103 8.39 5.23 -2.06
CA ASP A 103 8.97 6.15 -3.02
C ASP A 103 8.02 7.34 -3.20
N ASP A 104 8.35 8.46 -2.56
CA ASP A 104 7.50 9.65 -2.49
C ASP A 104 6.06 9.30 -2.11
N ASN A 105 5.13 9.40 -3.03
CA ASN A 105 3.70 9.16 -2.83
C ASN A 105 3.22 7.75 -3.25
N LEU A 106 4.14 6.83 -3.52
CA LEU A 106 3.83 5.42 -3.77
C LEU A 106 4.42 4.54 -2.66
N ILE A 107 3.59 3.66 -2.10
CA ILE A 107 4.02 2.66 -1.11
C ILE A 107 3.65 1.28 -1.64
N THR A 108 4.64 0.44 -1.91
CA THR A 108 4.43 -0.93 -2.38
C THR A 108 4.90 -1.94 -1.35
N ALA A 109 4.27 -3.11 -1.31
CA ALA A 109 4.68 -4.18 -0.40
C ALA A 109 4.45 -5.58 -0.97
N SER A 110 5.23 -6.53 -0.45
CA SER A 110 5.00 -7.96 -0.61
C SER A 110 3.85 -8.43 0.29
N SER A 111 3.33 -9.63 0.04
CA SER A 111 2.31 -10.25 0.91
C SER A 111 2.76 -10.42 2.36
N THR A 112 4.06 -10.58 2.60
CA THR A 112 4.65 -10.71 3.93
C THR A 112 4.95 -9.37 4.59
N GLY A 113 4.93 -8.27 3.82
CA GLY A 113 5.25 -6.92 4.27
C GLY A 113 4.09 -6.14 4.88
N ALA A 114 2.91 -6.75 5.10
CA ALA A 114 1.68 -6.04 5.45
C ALA A 114 1.81 -5.12 6.67
N LEU A 115 2.50 -5.56 7.72
CA LEU A 115 2.67 -4.75 8.93
C LEU A 115 3.59 -3.56 8.71
N LEU A 116 4.71 -3.77 7.99
CA LEU A 116 5.63 -2.68 7.64
C LEU A 116 4.96 -1.69 6.69
N TRP A 117 4.19 -2.19 5.71
CA TRP A 117 3.39 -1.38 4.80
C TRP A 117 2.38 -0.50 5.55
N ALA A 118 1.65 -1.08 6.52
CA ALA A 118 0.73 -0.33 7.37
C ALA A 118 1.47 0.76 8.19
N ARG A 119 2.64 0.44 8.77
CA ARG A 119 3.47 1.41 9.48
C ARG A 119 3.84 2.59 8.59
N GLN A 120 4.33 2.33 7.38
CA GLN A 120 4.75 3.37 6.43
C GLN A 120 3.57 4.24 5.97
N ILE A 121 2.37 3.66 5.82
CA ILE A 121 1.15 4.43 5.51
C ILE A 121 0.79 5.34 6.68
N ILE A 122 0.76 4.83 7.92
CA ILE A 122 0.44 5.61 9.12
C ILE A 122 1.44 6.75 9.30
N GLU A 123 2.74 6.48 9.06
CA GLU A 123 3.81 7.47 9.09
C GLU A 123 3.60 8.56 8.03
N ARG A 124 3.35 8.17 6.77
CA ARG A 124 3.11 9.09 5.65
C ARG A 124 1.91 10.00 5.89
N LEU A 125 0.88 9.49 6.55
CA LEU A 125 -0.35 10.22 6.86
C LEU A 125 -0.28 11.00 8.20
N GLU A 126 0.85 10.89 8.90
CA GLU A 126 1.06 11.55 10.21
C GLU A 126 -0.06 11.26 11.22
N VAL A 127 -0.63 10.03 11.15
CA VAL A 127 -1.76 9.62 12.01
C VAL A 127 -1.31 9.49 13.47
N PHE A 128 -0.10 8.97 13.69
CA PHE A 128 0.50 8.81 15.00
C PHE A 128 1.75 9.67 15.15
N GLN A 129 2.00 10.14 16.38
CA GLN A 129 3.31 10.66 16.72
C GLN A 129 4.37 9.56 16.63
N PRO A 130 5.66 9.88 16.37
CA PRO A 130 6.71 8.88 16.16
C PRO A 130 6.79 7.82 17.26
N ASP A 131 6.73 8.22 18.52
CA ASP A 131 6.81 7.29 19.66
C ASP A 131 5.61 6.33 19.71
N THR A 132 4.42 6.83 19.37
CA THR A 132 3.20 6.02 19.28
C THR A 132 3.31 5.02 18.14
N LEU A 133 3.81 5.45 16.99
CA LEU A 133 3.99 4.60 15.81
C LEU A 133 5.02 3.49 16.09
N GLU A 134 6.11 3.82 16.78
CA GLU A 134 7.13 2.85 17.16
C GLU A 134 6.56 1.81 18.15
N ALA A 135 5.88 2.25 19.20
CA ALA A 135 5.26 1.36 20.18
C ALA A 135 4.20 0.46 19.51
N TRP A 136 3.38 1.02 18.61
CA TRP A 136 2.41 0.27 17.83
C TRP A 136 3.09 -0.80 16.98
N TYR A 137 4.10 -0.45 16.22
CA TYR A 137 4.81 -1.39 15.36
C TYR A 137 5.51 -2.49 16.16
N ASN A 138 6.17 -2.14 17.27
CA ASN A 138 6.85 -3.09 18.14
C ASN A 138 5.85 -4.07 18.79
N TYR A 139 4.68 -3.60 19.20
CA TYR A 139 3.64 -4.47 19.73
C TYR A 139 3.15 -5.48 18.69
N PHE A 140 2.74 -5.04 17.53
CA PHE A 140 2.19 -5.92 16.49
C PHE A 140 3.25 -6.82 15.83
N SER A 141 4.51 -6.42 15.78
CA SER A 141 5.58 -7.24 15.22
C SER A 141 6.12 -8.29 16.17
N SER A 142 6.12 -8.02 17.48
CA SER A 142 6.73 -8.92 18.48
C SER A 142 5.75 -9.65 19.37
N GLY A 143 4.51 -9.14 19.54
CA GLY A 143 3.52 -9.65 20.49
C GLY A 143 3.89 -9.49 21.96
N LYS A 144 4.90 -8.69 22.29
CA LYS A 144 5.37 -8.51 23.67
C LYS A 144 4.49 -7.54 24.44
N GLU A 145 4.06 -7.95 25.65
CA GLU A 145 3.17 -7.21 26.54
C GLU A 145 3.69 -5.80 26.88
N GLN A 146 4.99 -5.64 27.07
CA GLN A 146 5.57 -4.34 27.38
C GLN A 146 5.22 -3.26 26.34
N TYR A 147 5.25 -3.61 25.05
CA TYR A 147 4.93 -2.65 23.98
C TYR A 147 3.43 -2.31 23.90
N PHE A 148 2.55 -3.15 24.45
CA PHE A 148 1.17 -2.76 24.65
C PHE A 148 1.05 -1.61 25.65
N PHE A 149 1.73 -1.73 26.80
CA PHE A 149 1.70 -0.67 27.80
C PHE A 149 2.40 0.61 27.30
N ASP A 150 3.51 0.48 26.57
CA ASP A 150 4.18 1.62 25.94
C ASP A 150 3.22 2.33 24.97
N LEU A 151 2.51 1.58 24.12
CA LEU A 151 1.50 2.13 23.20
C LEU A 151 0.38 2.86 23.95
N MET A 152 -0.17 2.25 24.98
CA MET A 152 -1.26 2.85 25.78
C MET A 152 -0.86 4.17 26.45
N GLN A 153 0.42 4.33 26.81
CA GLN A 153 0.93 5.57 27.40
C GLN A 153 1.08 6.71 26.39
N THR A 154 1.28 6.39 25.12
CA THR A 154 1.46 7.39 24.04
C THR A 154 0.16 7.82 23.38
N LEU A 155 -0.93 7.04 23.55
CA LEU A 155 -2.24 7.38 22.99
C LEU A 155 -2.86 8.57 23.75
N PRO A 156 -3.54 9.49 23.05
CA PRO A 156 -4.25 10.57 23.71
C PRO A 156 -5.33 10.02 24.64
N SER A 157 -5.40 10.56 25.84
CA SER A 157 -6.46 10.20 26.80
C SER A 157 -7.83 10.44 26.15
N SER A 158 -8.69 9.42 26.14
CA SER A 158 -10.08 9.57 25.70
C SER A 158 -10.75 10.65 26.54
N LYS A 159 -11.18 11.74 25.90
CA LYS A 159 -12.01 12.75 26.55
C LYS A 159 -13.44 12.27 26.61
#